data_67efd80b61137e467a835e4f3d0eb050
#
_entry.id   67efd80b61137e467a835e4f3d0eb050
#
_cell.length_a   1.000
_cell.length_b   1.000
_cell.length_c   1.000
_cell.angle_alpha   90.00
_cell.angle_beta   90.00
_cell.angle_gamma   90.00
#
_symmetry.space_group_name_H-M   'P 1'
#
loop_
_entity.id
_entity.type
_entity.pdbx_description
1 polymer ?
#
loop_
_entity_poly.entity_id
_entity_poly.type
_entity_poly.pdbx_seq_one_letter_code
_entity_poly.pdbx_strand_id
1 'polypeptide(L)'
;MSLLVPSECDFEDAHSIPGLESAYERKLVAAREGHPEAYRWEFETVPGFFQQAAPETDDLLFRYTESNMGRTKPWPQIEAELAHLNETAPENVLYKLLICARHGQGYHNYIVDKYGLEAWDDKWYCMGTDGEVEYGPDPMLTDLGIAQAQENNRAWTREVRHHQAPIPSKFYVSPLQRSCWTCVYTWDGLRPADRKPVVVEKMRETLGRNLCDKRSLKTVIELRFGKHGFETEPGFAEEDPLFTPEREAADDLAMRINSVCQDLFEEDWDCVNGVVDKSKAAQNSVISTTTHAGTIRLFIVVLGHRRFTLSTGGMVPIVVKATRTGAERCAK
;
A
#
# COMPACT_ATOMS: atom_id res chain seq x y z
N MET A 1 -8.90 23.26 -5.73
CA MET A 1 -9.41 22.08 -6.49
C MET A 1 -8.36 20.99 -6.35
N SER A 2 -8.76 19.79 -5.94
CA SER A 2 -7.86 18.65 -5.75
C SER A 2 -7.22 18.20 -7.07
N LEU A 3 -5.95 17.81 -7.03
CA LEU A 3 -5.22 17.16 -8.13
C LEU A 3 -5.39 15.63 -8.11
N LEU A 4 -6.03 15.10 -7.07
CA LEU A 4 -6.25 13.68 -6.85
C LEU A 4 -7.63 13.28 -7.40
N VAL A 5 -7.78 13.40 -8.70
CA VAL A 5 -9.04 13.11 -9.42
C VAL A 5 -8.88 11.79 -10.15
N PRO A 6 -9.65 10.75 -9.79
CA PRO A 6 -9.64 9.50 -10.54
C PRO A 6 -10.15 9.70 -11.97
N SER A 7 -9.55 8.98 -12.90
CA SER A 7 -10.00 8.88 -14.28
C SER A 7 -10.94 7.68 -14.48
N GLU A 8 -11.62 7.62 -15.64
CA GLU A 8 -12.38 6.42 -16.03
C GLU A 8 -11.47 5.20 -16.14
N CYS A 9 -10.22 5.36 -16.58
CA CYS A 9 -9.23 4.31 -16.64
C CYS A 9 -8.89 3.79 -15.23
N ASP A 10 -8.75 4.67 -14.22
CA ASP A 10 -8.53 4.27 -12.83
C ASP A 10 -9.74 3.48 -12.29
N PHE A 11 -10.96 3.86 -12.70
CA PHE A 11 -12.18 3.16 -12.31
C PHE A 11 -12.25 1.76 -12.94
N GLU A 12 -12.01 1.66 -14.23
CA GLU A 12 -11.96 0.37 -14.92
C GLU A 12 -10.90 -0.54 -14.30
N ASP A 13 -9.69 -0.03 -14.05
CA ASP A 13 -8.62 -0.80 -13.40
C ASP A 13 -9.03 -1.31 -12.02
N ALA A 14 -9.72 -0.50 -11.21
CA ALA A 14 -10.18 -0.89 -9.88
C ALA A 14 -11.30 -1.94 -9.90
N HIS A 15 -12.16 -1.95 -10.93
CA HIS A 15 -13.40 -2.73 -10.96
C HIS A 15 -13.43 -3.86 -12.00
N SER A 16 -12.48 -3.93 -12.96
CA SER A 16 -12.60 -4.71 -14.20
C SER A 16 -12.20 -6.18 -14.11
N ILE A 17 -11.71 -6.70 -12.99
CA ILE A 17 -11.31 -8.12 -12.90
C ILE A 17 -12.43 -8.94 -12.28
N PRO A 18 -13.31 -9.53 -13.10
CA PRO A 18 -14.36 -10.40 -12.57
C PRO A 18 -13.77 -11.68 -11.98
N GLY A 19 -14.32 -12.12 -10.85
CA GLY A 19 -13.92 -13.38 -10.20
C GLY A 19 -12.55 -13.37 -9.53
N LEU A 20 -11.88 -12.21 -9.40
CA LEU A 20 -10.59 -12.08 -8.75
C LEU A 20 -10.62 -12.57 -7.31
N GLU A 21 -11.62 -12.16 -6.53
CA GLU A 21 -11.79 -12.57 -5.14
C GLU A 21 -11.89 -14.09 -5.02
N SER A 22 -12.73 -14.72 -5.86
CA SER A 22 -12.88 -16.19 -5.85
C SER A 22 -11.64 -16.93 -6.33
N ALA A 23 -10.87 -16.35 -7.27
CA ALA A 23 -9.59 -16.93 -7.72
C ALA A 23 -8.56 -16.87 -6.59
N TYR A 24 -8.45 -15.73 -5.93
CA TYR A 24 -7.59 -15.54 -4.77
C TYR A 24 -7.96 -16.49 -3.63
N GLU A 25 -9.25 -16.60 -3.26
CA GLU A 25 -9.72 -17.48 -2.19
C GLU A 25 -9.35 -18.95 -2.45
N ARG A 26 -9.56 -19.46 -3.67
CA ARG A 26 -9.16 -20.83 -4.03
C ARG A 26 -7.65 -21.04 -3.89
N LYS A 27 -6.85 -20.07 -4.31
CA LYS A 27 -5.39 -20.14 -4.24
C LYS A 27 -4.90 -20.09 -2.78
N LEU A 28 -5.53 -19.24 -1.97
CA LEU A 28 -5.23 -19.11 -0.54
C LEU A 28 -5.57 -20.39 0.23
N VAL A 29 -6.71 -21.03 -0.05
CA VAL A 29 -7.08 -22.32 0.57
C VAL A 29 -6.04 -23.37 0.26
N ALA A 30 -5.66 -23.55 -1.02
CA ALA A 30 -4.65 -24.50 -1.42
C ALA A 30 -3.26 -24.20 -0.78
N ALA A 31 -2.89 -22.93 -0.70
CA ALA A 31 -1.63 -22.50 -0.07
C ALA A 31 -1.62 -22.78 1.43
N ARG A 32 -2.72 -22.58 2.14
CA ARG A 32 -2.86 -22.89 3.57
C ARG A 32 -2.80 -24.39 3.85
N GLU A 33 -3.33 -25.22 2.98
CA GLU A 33 -3.21 -26.69 3.09
C GLU A 33 -1.75 -27.15 2.95
N GLY A 34 -0.99 -26.54 2.03
CA GLY A 34 0.42 -26.87 1.80
C GLY A 34 1.40 -26.21 2.79
N HIS A 35 1.13 -24.98 3.22
CA HIS A 35 2.03 -24.14 4.00
C HIS A 35 1.25 -23.30 5.06
N PRO A 36 0.60 -23.95 6.05
CA PRO A 36 -0.22 -23.25 7.03
C PRO A 36 0.56 -22.20 7.84
N GLU A 37 1.86 -22.41 8.03
CA GLU A 37 2.75 -21.50 8.76
C GLU A 37 2.99 -20.18 8.02
N ALA A 38 2.83 -20.14 6.71
CA ALA A 38 3.03 -18.94 5.89
C ALA A 38 1.78 -18.04 5.82
N TYR A 39 0.60 -18.58 6.17
CA TYR A 39 -0.70 -17.90 6.03
C TYR A 39 -1.50 -17.95 7.33
N ARG A 40 -0.88 -17.51 8.42
CA ARG A 40 -1.43 -17.60 9.78
C ARG A 40 -2.51 -16.58 10.08
N TRP A 41 -2.56 -15.47 9.35
CA TRP A 41 -3.51 -14.38 9.58
C TRP A 41 -4.63 -14.40 8.56
N GLU A 42 -5.83 -14.17 9.04
CA GLU A 42 -7.04 -13.85 8.26
C GLU A 42 -7.38 -12.40 8.48
N PHE A 43 -7.78 -11.71 7.40
CA PHE A 43 -8.00 -10.27 7.42
C PHE A 43 -9.43 -9.92 7.09
N GLU A 44 -9.97 -8.92 7.78
CA GLU A 44 -11.24 -8.30 7.46
C GLU A 44 -11.19 -6.79 7.69
N THR A 45 -11.84 -6.02 6.83
CA THR A 45 -11.99 -4.57 7.00
C THR A 45 -13.02 -4.28 8.07
N VAL A 46 -12.71 -3.35 8.99
CA VAL A 46 -13.63 -2.85 9.99
C VAL A 46 -14.26 -1.55 9.48
N PRO A 47 -15.56 -1.54 9.13
CA PRO A 47 -16.22 -0.34 8.60
C PRO A 47 -16.49 0.70 9.69
N GLY A 48 -16.94 1.89 9.28
CA GLY A 48 -17.41 2.94 10.20
C GLY A 48 -16.32 3.90 10.68
N PHE A 49 -15.07 3.75 10.24
CA PHE A 49 -13.97 4.66 10.54
C PHE A 49 -13.73 5.68 9.42
N PHE A 50 -13.87 5.24 8.18
CA PHE A 50 -13.63 6.06 6.98
C PHE A 50 -14.74 5.90 5.95
N GLN A 51 -15.05 6.99 5.26
CA GLN A 51 -16.07 7.04 4.22
C GLN A 51 -15.73 6.13 3.03
N GLN A 52 -14.45 5.90 2.76
CA GLN A 52 -13.99 5.03 1.67
C GLN A 52 -14.50 3.58 1.83
N ALA A 53 -14.73 3.12 3.05
CA ALA A 53 -15.30 1.80 3.33
C ALA A 53 -16.83 1.76 3.21
N ALA A 54 -17.50 2.91 3.13
CA ALA A 54 -18.96 2.98 3.06
C ALA A 54 -19.45 2.73 1.62
N PRO A 55 -20.42 1.82 1.40
CA PRO A 55 -20.91 1.48 0.06
C PRO A 55 -21.50 2.67 -0.73
N GLU A 56 -22.06 3.65 -0.03
CA GLU A 56 -22.66 4.86 -0.60
C GLU A 56 -21.65 5.90 -1.07
N THR A 57 -20.37 5.75 -0.75
CA THR A 57 -19.36 6.71 -1.21
C THR A 57 -19.04 6.50 -2.68
N ASP A 58 -19.32 7.53 -3.49
CA ASP A 58 -18.93 7.57 -4.90
C ASP A 58 -17.42 7.81 -5.01
N ASP A 59 -16.67 6.80 -5.38
CA ASP A 59 -15.20 6.83 -5.41
C ASP A 59 -14.65 7.69 -6.57
N LEU A 60 -15.41 7.96 -7.62
CA LEU A 60 -15.03 8.91 -8.66
C LEU A 60 -15.18 10.38 -8.23
N LEU A 61 -16.15 10.66 -7.38
CA LEU A 61 -16.44 12.02 -6.93
C LEU A 61 -15.84 12.38 -5.57
N PHE A 62 -15.44 11.38 -4.78
CA PHE A 62 -14.95 11.60 -3.42
C PHE A 62 -13.54 12.20 -3.38
N ARG A 63 -13.41 13.36 -2.77
CA ARG A 63 -12.14 14.11 -2.60
C ARG A 63 -11.72 14.09 -1.13
N TYR A 64 -11.01 13.03 -0.73
CA TYR A 64 -10.65 12.80 0.68
C TYR A 64 -9.79 13.93 1.27
N THR A 65 -8.91 14.58 0.49
CA THR A 65 -8.09 15.70 0.96
C THR A 65 -8.92 16.94 1.27
N GLU A 66 -10.10 17.07 0.68
CA GLU A 66 -11.07 18.13 0.95
C GLU A 66 -12.11 17.72 2.01
N SER A 67 -12.15 16.40 2.37
CA SER A 67 -13.14 15.78 3.26
C SER A 67 -12.48 15.14 4.49
N ASN A 68 -11.53 15.85 5.14
CA ASN A 68 -10.87 15.43 6.37
C ASN A 68 -10.27 14.00 6.30
N MET A 69 -9.62 13.67 5.20
CA MET A 69 -9.06 12.34 4.88
C MET A 69 -10.10 11.21 4.83
N GLY A 70 -11.39 11.55 4.74
CA GLY A 70 -12.49 10.61 4.74
C GLY A 70 -12.90 10.09 6.12
N ARG A 71 -12.28 10.56 7.20
CA ARG A 71 -12.63 10.12 8.55
C ARG A 71 -14.08 10.46 8.91
N THR A 72 -14.75 9.54 9.59
CA THR A 72 -16.15 9.70 10.06
C THR A 72 -16.23 10.31 11.45
N LYS A 73 -15.11 10.37 12.18
CA LYS A 73 -15.00 10.84 13.57
C LYS A 73 -13.64 11.53 13.78
N PRO A 74 -13.48 12.30 14.87
CA PRO A 74 -12.20 12.92 15.22
C PRO A 74 -11.08 11.89 15.38
N TRP A 75 -9.85 12.22 15.00
CA TRP A 75 -8.69 11.33 15.13
C TRP A 75 -8.47 10.79 16.55
N PRO A 76 -8.57 11.60 17.64
CA PRO A 76 -8.44 11.04 19.00
C PRO A 76 -9.48 9.98 19.33
N GLN A 77 -10.68 10.08 18.75
CA GLN A 77 -11.70 9.03 18.92
C GLN A 77 -11.35 7.78 18.12
N ILE A 78 -10.85 7.93 16.90
CA ILE A 78 -10.37 6.79 16.07
C ILE A 78 -9.26 6.05 16.81
N GLU A 79 -8.26 6.78 17.33
CA GLU A 79 -7.15 6.16 18.09
C GLU A 79 -7.64 5.47 19.37
N ALA A 80 -8.53 6.10 20.13
CA ALA A 80 -9.10 5.51 21.34
C ALA A 80 -9.91 4.23 21.04
N GLU A 81 -10.72 4.25 19.98
CA GLU A 81 -11.48 3.05 19.55
C GLU A 81 -10.55 1.94 19.06
N LEU A 82 -9.52 2.26 18.29
CA LEU A 82 -8.52 1.30 17.83
C LEU A 82 -7.75 0.68 19.00
N ALA A 83 -7.37 1.49 19.98
CA ALA A 83 -6.74 1.01 21.22
C ALA A 83 -7.67 0.09 22.01
N HIS A 84 -8.94 0.49 22.19
CA HIS A 84 -9.96 -0.30 22.88
C HIS A 84 -10.24 -1.63 22.17
N LEU A 85 -10.30 -1.64 20.83
CA LEU A 85 -10.45 -2.86 20.05
C LEU A 85 -9.27 -3.82 20.30
N ASN A 86 -8.05 -3.32 20.33
CA ASN A 86 -6.88 -4.15 20.62
C ASN A 86 -6.86 -4.66 22.07
N GLU A 87 -7.26 -3.83 23.04
CA GLU A 87 -7.29 -4.18 24.46
C GLU A 87 -8.33 -5.26 24.77
N THR A 88 -9.52 -5.15 24.16
CA THR A 88 -10.65 -6.04 24.44
C THR A 88 -10.72 -7.27 23.53
N ALA A 89 -9.94 -7.29 22.46
CA ALA A 89 -9.91 -8.40 21.51
C ALA A 89 -9.35 -9.69 22.14
N PRO A 90 -9.79 -10.88 21.67
CA PRO A 90 -9.12 -12.14 21.96
C PRO A 90 -7.61 -12.06 21.72
N GLU A 91 -6.84 -12.91 22.43
CA GLU A 91 -5.37 -12.90 22.33
C GLU A 91 -4.85 -13.00 20.89
N ASN A 92 -5.52 -13.80 20.06
CA ASN A 92 -5.14 -14.04 18.66
C ASN A 92 -5.68 -12.99 17.67
N VAL A 93 -6.17 -11.85 18.12
CA VAL A 93 -6.73 -10.79 17.25
C VAL A 93 -5.97 -9.48 17.44
N LEU A 94 -5.58 -8.85 16.34
CA LEU A 94 -4.95 -7.53 16.29
C LEU A 94 -5.73 -6.60 15.36
N TYR A 95 -5.72 -5.31 15.67
CA TYR A 95 -6.30 -4.26 14.83
C TYR A 95 -5.24 -3.24 14.46
N LYS A 96 -5.20 -2.85 13.18
CA LYS A 96 -4.31 -1.80 12.67
C LYS A 96 -5.04 -0.90 11.67
N LEU A 97 -4.62 0.34 11.60
CA LEU A 97 -4.97 1.27 10.54
C LEU A 97 -3.85 1.26 9.49
N LEU A 98 -4.15 0.79 8.29
CA LEU A 98 -3.28 0.85 7.13
C LEU A 98 -3.67 2.05 6.25
N ILE A 99 -2.73 2.94 5.98
CA ILE A 99 -2.88 4.05 5.03
C ILE A 99 -2.22 3.59 3.73
N CYS A 100 -3.02 3.07 2.81
CA CYS A 100 -2.53 2.56 1.53
C CYS A 100 -2.49 3.70 0.51
N ALA A 101 -1.29 4.11 0.09
CA ALA A 101 -1.06 5.21 -0.85
C ALA A 101 -0.57 4.70 -2.20
N ARG A 102 -1.15 5.20 -3.29
CA ARG A 102 -0.65 5.07 -4.66
C ARG A 102 0.39 6.16 -4.93
N HIS A 103 1.44 5.84 -5.66
CA HIS A 103 2.40 6.84 -6.13
C HIS A 103 1.72 7.94 -6.96
N GLY A 104 2.28 9.16 -6.97
CA GLY A 104 1.89 10.24 -7.86
C GLY A 104 2.11 9.88 -9.33
N GLN A 105 1.57 10.66 -10.26
CA GLN A 105 1.76 10.41 -11.68
C GLN A 105 3.24 10.23 -12.03
N GLY A 106 3.61 9.05 -12.54
CA GLY A 106 4.92 8.80 -13.11
C GLY A 106 4.93 9.04 -14.62
N TYR A 107 6.12 9.14 -15.21
CA TYR A 107 6.22 9.33 -16.67
C TYR A 107 5.60 8.19 -17.47
N HIS A 108 5.54 6.95 -16.95
CA HIS A 108 4.82 5.87 -17.60
C HIS A 108 3.29 6.14 -17.68
N ASN A 109 2.70 6.75 -16.63
CA ASN A 109 1.30 7.17 -16.67
C ASN A 109 1.10 8.28 -17.71
N TYR A 110 2.02 9.26 -17.76
CA TYR A 110 2.01 10.31 -18.77
C TYR A 110 2.03 9.74 -20.21
N ILE A 111 2.79 8.68 -20.46
CA ILE A 111 2.83 8.00 -21.77
C ILE A 111 1.50 7.31 -22.08
N VAL A 112 0.89 6.67 -21.08
CA VAL A 112 -0.47 6.09 -21.24
C VAL A 112 -1.49 7.19 -21.55
N ASP A 113 -1.44 8.32 -20.85
CA ASP A 113 -2.32 9.47 -21.10
C ASP A 113 -2.10 10.08 -22.50
N LYS A 114 -0.84 10.10 -22.97
CA LYS A 114 -0.45 10.69 -24.27
C LYS A 114 -0.87 9.83 -25.47
N TYR A 115 -0.73 8.52 -25.37
CA TYR A 115 -0.86 7.60 -26.50
C TYR A 115 -2.05 6.64 -26.40
N GLY A 116 -2.65 6.49 -25.21
CA GLY A 116 -3.74 5.57 -24.91
C GLY A 116 -3.26 4.16 -24.52
N LEU A 117 -4.15 3.41 -23.87
CA LEU A 117 -3.87 2.04 -23.38
C LEU A 117 -3.57 1.07 -24.51
N GLU A 118 -4.29 1.15 -25.64
CA GLU A 118 -4.06 0.25 -26.78
C GLU A 118 -2.62 0.40 -27.32
N ALA A 119 -2.16 1.63 -27.52
CA ALA A 119 -0.79 1.90 -27.97
C ALA A 119 0.26 1.52 -26.89
N TRP A 120 -0.10 1.67 -25.60
CA TRP A 120 0.73 1.18 -24.50
C TRP A 120 0.92 -0.34 -24.60
N ASP A 121 -0.17 -1.09 -24.71
CA ASP A 121 -0.16 -2.54 -24.76
C ASP A 121 0.47 -3.14 -26.03
N ASP A 122 0.39 -2.40 -27.14
CA ASP A 122 1.04 -2.81 -28.40
C ASP A 122 2.56 -2.55 -28.40
N LYS A 123 2.99 -1.37 -27.90
CA LYS A 123 4.37 -0.92 -28.14
C LYS A 123 5.05 -0.32 -26.90
N TRP A 124 4.43 0.65 -26.23
CA TRP A 124 5.13 1.53 -25.32
C TRP A 124 5.56 0.85 -24.02
N TYR A 125 4.89 -0.22 -23.61
CA TYR A 125 5.20 -0.95 -22.38
C TYR A 125 6.67 -1.42 -22.26
N CYS A 126 7.38 -1.62 -23.38
CA CYS A 126 8.75 -2.16 -23.40
C CYS A 126 9.81 -1.18 -23.95
N MET A 127 9.41 0.00 -24.44
CA MET A 127 10.36 0.91 -25.13
C MET A 127 11.23 1.74 -24.19
N GLY A 128 10.72 2.15 -23.03
CA GLY A 128 11.44 2.96 -22.04
C GLY A 128 11.56 4.45 -22.35
N THR A 129 11.42 4.87 -23.59
CA THR A 129 11.39 6.27 -24.03
C THR A 129 10.57 6.42 -25.30
N ASP A 130 9.93 7.58 -25.46
CA ASP A 130 9.25 7.98 -26.70
C ASP A 130 10.11 8.97 -27.54
N GLY A 131 11.33 9.23 -27.09
CA GLY A 131 12.25 10.22 -27.69
C GLY A 131 12.15 11.62 -27.07
N GLU A 132 11.11 11.90 -26.30
CA GLU A 132 10.92 13.16 -25.56
C GLU A 132 11.12 12.98 -24.06
N VAL A 133 10.62 11.89 -23.51
CA VAL A 133 10.75 11.55 -22.08
C VAL A 133 11.20 10.11 -21.87
N GLU A 134 11.90 9.88 -20.74
CA GLU A 134 12.25 8.55 -20.26
C GLU A 134 11.20 8.07 -19.25
N TYR A 135 10.60 6.89 -19.50
CA TYR A 135 9.56 6.32 -18.68
C TYR A 135 9.81 4.84 -18.32
N GLY A 136 11.02 4.34 -18.52
CA GLY A 136 11.47 2.99 -18.14
C GLY A 136 12.97 2.80 -18.38
N PRO A 137 13.61 1.92 -17.58
CA PRO A 137 13.09 1.29 -16.37
C PRO A 137 12.91 2.26 -15.21
N ASP A 138 12.07 1.90 -14.24
CA ASP A 138 11.90 2.62 -12.96
C ASP A 138 11.70 4.14 -13.12
N PRO A 139 10.61 4.59 -13.76
CA PRO A 139 10.42 6.00 -14.09
C PRO A 139 10.25 6.92 -12.88
N MET A 140 10.63 8.18 -13.07
CA MET A 140 10.42 9.29 -12.14
C MET A 140 8.93 9.69 -12.06
N LEU A 141 8.61 10.48 -11.04
CA LEU A 141 7.39 11.27 -11.00
C LEU A 141 7.45 12.42 -12.02
N THR A 142 6.31 12.76 -12.61
CA THR A 142 6.11 14.03 -13.31
C THR A 142 5.97 15.18 -12.31
N ASP A 143 5.99 16.43 -12.79
CA ASP A 143 5.67 17.58 -11.94
C ASP A 143 4.27 17.50 -11.34
N LEU A 144 3.29 16.95 -12.08
CA LEU A 144 1.97 16.66 -11.56
C LEU A 144 2.02 15.63 -10.43
N GLY A 145 2.79 14.54 -10.60
CA GLY A 145 2.95 13.52 -9.57
C GLY A 145 3.58 14.06 -8.27
N ILE A 146 4.55 14.96 -8.40
CA ILE A 146 5.12 15.67 -7.25
C ILE A 146 4.07 16.57 -6.57
N ALA A 147 3.30 17.33 -7.36
CA ALA A 147 2.25 18.20 -6.84
C ALA A 147 1.12 17.42 -6.13
N GLN A 148 0.78 16.22 -6.63
CA GLN A 148 -0.15 15.29 -6.00
C GLN A 148 0.34 14.82 -4.62
N ALA A 149 1.61 14.40 -4.52
CA ALA A 149 2.20 14.01 -3.24
C ALA A 149 2.25 15.19 -2.25
N GLN A 150 2.55 16.41 -2.74
CA GLN A 150 2.51 17.62 -1.94
C GLN A 150 1.09 18.03 -1.50
N GLU A 151 0.06 17.70 -2.28
CA GLU A 151 -1.34 17.88 -1.86
C GLU A 151 -1.63 17.01 -0.63
N ASN A 152 -1.21 15.74 -0.65
CA ASN A 152 -1.30 14.86 0.51
C ASN A 152 -0.54 15.43 1.72
N ASN A 153 0.66 15.95 1.51
CA ASN A 153 1.42 16.59 2.59
C ASN A 153 0.65 17.74 3.23
N ARG A 154 0.05 18.62 2.43
CA ARG A 154 -0.78 19.73 2.95
C ARG A 154 -2.00 19.21 3.72
N ALA A 155 -2.66 18.17 3.22
CA ALA A 155 -3.80 17.57 3.90
C ALA A 155 -3.36 16.93 5.22
N TRP A 156 -2.33 16.11 5.25
CA TRP A 156 -1.78 15.51 6.47
C TRP A 156 -1.26 16.55 7.45
N THR A 157 -0.60 17.61 6.98
CA THR A 157 -0.16 18.72 7.84
C THR A 157 -1.34 19.36 8.58
N ARG A 158 -2.45 19.57 7.89
CA ARG A 158 -3.69 20.09 8.49
C ARG A 158 -4.25 19.09 9.50
N GLU A 159 -4.36 17.82 9.16
CA GLU A 159 -4.90 16.79 10.06
C GLU A 159 -4.03 16.60 11.30
N VAL A 160 -2.71 16.55 11.15
CA VAL A 160 -1.78 16.43 12.29
C VAL A 160 -1.81 17.65 13.19
N ARG A 161 -1.71 18.86 12.61
CA ARG A 161 -1.56 20.10 13.40
C ARG A 161 -2.86 20.59 14.04
N HIS A 162 -4.00 20.38 13.38
CA HIS A 162 -5.27 20.93 13.82
C HIS A 162 -6.28 19.90 14.29
N HIS A 163 -6.11 18.64 13.90
CA HIS A 163 -7.05 17.56 14.21
C HIS A 163 -6.42 16.40 14.97
N GLN A 164 -5.12 16.53 15.38
CA GLN A 164 -4.41 15.53 16.18
C GLN A 164 -4.34 14.15 15.50
N ALA A 165 -4.18 14.13 14.16
CA ALA A 165 -3.99 12.87 13.45
C ALA A 165 -2.69 12.18 13.90
N PRO A 166 -2.69 10.86 14.08
CA PRO A 166 -1.48 10.13 14.37
C PRO A 166 -0.55 10.14 13.15
N ILE A 167 0.74 10.30 13.43
CA ILE A 167 1.76 10.05 12.40
C ILE A 167 2.04 8.54 12.41
N PRO A 168 2.04 7.86 11.26
CA PRO A 168 2.31 6.44 11.19
C PRO A 168 3.58 6.06 11.95
N SER A 169 3.54 4.96 12.70
CA SER A 169 4.70 4.43 13.43
C SER A 169 5.68 3.73 12.48
N LYS A 170 5.17 3.15 11.39
CA LYS A 170 5.94 2.44 10.37
C LYS A 170 5.57 2.91 8.97
N PHE A 171 6.57 2.90 8.09
CA PHE A 171 6.43 3.28 6.69
C PHE A 171 7.03 2.19 5.83
N TYR A 172 6.24 1.61 4.94
CA TYR A 172 6.68 0.60 3.98
C TYR A 172 6.47 1.12 2.56
N VAL A 173 7.46 0.91 1.71
CA VAL A 173 7.47 1.53 0.38
C VAL A 173 7.92 0.52 -0.67
N SER A 174 7.28 0.54 -1.84
CA SER A 174 7.75 -0.16 -3.01
C SER A 174 9.15 0.34 -3.43
N PRO A 175 10.04 -0.55 -3.92
CA PRO A 175 11.37 -0.16 -4.38
C PRO A 175 11.38 0.73 -5.63
N LEU A 176 10.25 0.86 -6.33
CA LEU A 176 10.17 1.71 -7.51
C LEU A 176 10.23 3.19 -7.11
N GLN A 177 11.15 3.94 -7.74
CA GLN A 177 11.49 5.29 -7.30
C GLN A 177 10.30 6.25 -7.23
N ARG A 178 9.28 6.09 -8.08
CA ARG A 178 8.05 6.89 -8.05
C ARG A 178 7.31 6.75 -6.71
N SER A 179 7.30 5.56 -6.12
CA SER A 179 6.71 5.33 -4.79
C SER A 179 7.58 5.91 -3.67
N CYS A 180 8.90 5.75 -3.75
CA CYS A 180 9.82 6.34 -2.78
C CYS A 180 9.72 7.86 -2.77
N TRP A 181 9.72 8.52 -3.93
CA TRP A 181 9.56 9.98 -4.02
C TRP A 181 8.18 10.44 -3.54
N THR A 182 7.12 9.70 -3.85
CA THR A 182 5.78 10.01 -3.30
C THR A 182 5.79 9.96 -1.77
N CYS A 183 6.42 8.96 -1.17
CA CYS A 183 6.57 8.88 0.29
C CYS A 183 7.37 10.07 0.83
N VAL A 184 8.50 10.44 0.20
CA VAL A 184 9.31 11.60 0.59
C VAL A 184 8.46 12.86 0.61
N TYR A 185 7.79 13.19 -0.51
CA TYR A 185 7.01 14.45 -0.62
C TYR A 185 5.75 14.46 0.24
N THR A 186 5.09 13.30 0.42
CA THR A 186 3.89 13.21 1.27
C THR A 186 4.20 13.48 2.74
N TRP A 187 5.31 12.95 3.24
CA TRP A 187 5.64 12.98 4.66
C TRP A 187 6.75 13.99 5.00
N ASP A 188 7.08 14.88 4.07
CA ASP A 188 8.07 15.94 4.28
C ASP A 188 7.69 16.83 5.46
N GLY A 189 8.63 17.03 6.39
CA GLY A 189 8.43 17.84 7.61
C GLY A 189 7.41 17.26 8.62
N LEU A 190 6.83 16.08 8.36
CA LEU A 190 5.90 15.40 9.27
C LEU A 190 6.50 14.14 9.89
N ARG A 191 7.19 13.33 9.10
CA ARG A 191 7.75 12.06 9.56
C ARG A 191 8.92 12.29 10.53
N PRO A 192 8.89 11.70 11.74
CA PRO A 192 10.04 11.71 12.64
C PRO A 192 11.24 11.01 12.01
N ALA A 193 12.45 11.52 12.29
CA ALA A 193 13.69 11.01 11.68
C ALA A 193 14.01 9.56 12.06
N ASP A 194 13.56 9.12 13.22
CA ASP A 194 13.72 7.75 13.74
C ASP A 194 12.74 6.74 13.12
N ARG A 195 11.68 7.20 12.48
CA ARG A 195 10.72 6.34 11.76
C ARG A 195 11.12 6.21 10.30
N LYS A 196 12.07 5.32 10.06
CA LYS A 196 12.68 5.10 8.74
C LYS A 196 11.74 4.35 7.80
N PRO A 197 11.51 4.82 6.55
CA PRO A 197 10.79 4.03 5.56
C PRO A 197 11.58 2.80 5.16
N VAL A 198 10.92 1.65 5.15
CA VAL A 198 11.50 0.37 4.74
C VAL A 198 11.06 0.07 3.30
N VAL A 199 12.04 -0.12 2.42
CA VAL A 199 11.82 -0.53 1.04
C VAL A 199 11.60 -2.04 0.99
N VAL A 200 10.42 -2.49 0.53
CA VAL A 200 9.98 -3.88 0.53
C VAL A 200 9.78 -4.39 -0.89
N GLU A 201 10.55 -5.44 -1.27
CA GLU A 201 10.54 -5.99 -2.62
C GLU A 201 9.13 -6.46 -3.06
N LYS A 202 8.42 -7.14 -2.16
CA LYS A 202 7.08 -7.67 -2.43
C LYS A 202 6.00 -6.58 -2.63
N MET A 203 6.28 -5.31 -2.33
CA MET A 203 5.33 -4.19 -2.49
C MET A 203 5.35 -3.53 -3.88
N ARG A 204 6.03 -4.15 -4.85
CA ARG A 204 6.08 -3.67 -6.24
C ARG A 204 4.72 -3.75 -6.93
N GLU A 205 4.63 -3.03 -8.06
CA GLU A 205 3.51 -3.18 -9.00
C GLU A 205 3.44 -4.62 -9.54
N THR A 206 2.42 -4.95 -10.30
CA THR A 206 2.31 -6.21 -11.01
C THR A 206 3.64 -6.51 -11.72
N LEU A 207 4.22 -7.66 -11.46
CA LEU A 207 5.56 -8.00 -11.94
C LEU A 207 5.57 -8.34 -13.42
N GLY A 208 6.73 -8.14 -14.03
CA GLY A 208 7.04 -8.58 -15.38
C GLY A 208 6.42 -7.73 -16.51
N ARG A 209 6.76 -8.05 -17.75
CA ARG A 209 6.36 -7.45 -19.01
C ARG A 209 6.71 -5.96 -19.15
N ASN A 210 6.13 -5.11 -18.33
CA ASN A 210 6.25 -3.65 -18.47
C ASN A 210 7.59 -3.15 -17.95
N LEU A 211 8.39 -2.53 -18.81
CA LEU A 211 9.73 -2.07 -18.46
C LEU A 211 9.72 -1.04 -17.31
N CYS A 212 8.66 -0.25 -17.18
CA CYS A 212 8.50 0.71 -16.07
C CYS A 212 8.41 0.06 -14.69
N ASP A 213 8.13 -1.26 -14.61
CA ASP A 213 8.02 -2.02 -13.37
C ASP A 213 9.32 -2.77 -13.01
N LYS A 214 10.37 -2.67 -13.85
CA LYS A 214 11.71 -3.13 -13.52
C LYS A 214 12.39 -2.13 -12.59
N ARG A 215 12.78 -2.58 -11.38
CA ARG A 215 13.39 -1.70 -10.39
C ARG A 215 14.87 -1.40 -10.66
N SER A 216 15.35 -0.31 -10.10
CA SER A 216 16.77 0.02 -10.04
C SER A 216 17.55 -0.98 -9.15
N LEU A 217 18.88 -1.01 -9.28
CA LEU A 217 19.78 -1.75 -8.39
C LEU A 217 19.62 -1.27 -6.94
N LYS A 218 19.85 -2.18 -5.97
CA LYS A 218 19.83 -1.84 -4.54
C LYS A 218 20.73 -0.66 -4.21
N THR A 219 21.96 -0.68 -4.68
CA THR A 219 22.95 0.40 -4.47
C THR A 219 22.45 1.75 -5.02
N VAL A 220 21.71 1.76 -6.14
CA VAL A 220 21.09 2.97 -6.70
C VAL A 220 19.95 3.47 -5.81
N ILE A 221 19.10 2.57 -5.29
CA ILE A 221 18.03 2.91 -4.38
C ILE A 221 18.60 3.50 -3.07
N GLU A 222 19.60 2.86 -2.48
CA GLU A 222 20.25 3.31 -1.24
C GLU A 222 20.95 4.65 -1.42
N LEU A 223 21.66 4.85 -2.53
CA LEU A 223 22.31 6.14 -2.86
C LEU A 223 21.29 7.27 -3.01
N ARG A 224 20.16 6.98 -3.64
CA ARG A 224 19.10 7.96 -3.94
C ARG A 224 18.29 8.34 -2.72
N PHE A 225 17.91 7.34 -1.91
CA PHE A 225 16.94 7.51 -0.83
C PHE A 225 17.52 7.39 0.59
N GLY A 226 18.76 6.91 0.76
CA GLY A 226 19.41 6.81 2.08
C GLY A 226 19.51 8.16 2.80
N LYS A 227 19.78 9.25 2.07
CA LYS A 227 19.80 10.63 2.62
C LYS A 227 18.42 11.08 3.15
N HIS A 228 17.33 10.44 2.72
CA HIS A 228 15.97 10.65 3.22
C HIS A 228 15.60 9.67 4.34
N GLY A 229 16.56 8.86 4.82
CA GLY A 229 16.39 7.91 5.92
C GLY A 229 15.77 6.57 5.51
N PHE A 230 15.69 6.25 4.22
CA PHE A 230 15.18 4.96 3.77
C PHE A 230 16.19 3.85 4.03
N GLU A 231 15.66 2.67 4.35
CA GLU A 231 16.42 1.42 4.48
C GLU A 231 15.77 0.35 3.61
N THR A 232 16.55 -0.59 3.10
CA THR A 232 16.03 -1.78 2.42
C THR A 232 15.75 -2.88 3.43
N GLU A 233 14.74 -3.70 3.18
CA GLU A 233 14.45 -4.87 4.02
C GLU A 233 15.64 -5.84 4.07
N PRO A 234 15.78 -6.66 5.11
CA PRO A 234 16.81 -7.69 5.18
C PRO A 234 16.76 -8.65 4.00
N GLY A 235 17.91 -8.95 3.39
CA GLY A 235 18.00 -9.86 2.25
C GLY A 235 17.62 -9.23 0.90
N PHE A 236 17.37 -7.92 0.83
CA PHE A 236 17.07 -7.24 -0.42
C PHE A 236 18.21 -7.42 -1.45
N ALA A 237 17.89 -8.02 -2.60
CA ALA A 237 18.87 -8.37 -3.62
C ALA A 237 19.43 -7.14 -4.34
N GLU A 238 20.70 -7.21 -4.80
CA GLU A 238 21.31 -6.12 -5.58
C GLU A 238 20.56 -5.88 -6.88
N GLU A 239 20.40 -6.92 -7.68
CA GLU A 239 19.67 -6.85 -8.95
C GLU A 239 18.19 -7.17 -8.75
N ASP A 240 17.37 -6.85 -9.74
CA ASP A 240 15.95 -7.16 -9.74
C ASP A 240 15.71 -8.68 -9.94
N PRO A 241 15.32 -9.43 -8.90
CA PRO A 241 15.17 -10.88 -9.00
C PRO A 241 13.79 -11.29 -9.52
N LEU A 242 12.85 -10.34 -9.65
CA LEU A 242 11.44 -10.63 -9.90
C LEU A 242 10.95 -10.16 -11.29
N PHE A 243 11.75 -9.38 -12.00
CA PHE A 243 11.36 -8.92 -13.34
C PHE A 243 11.48 -10.04 -14.36
N THR A 244 10.36 -10.39 -15.01
CA THR A 244 10.27 -11.44 -16.02
C THR A 244 9.62 -10.90 -17.31
N PRO A 245 9.77 -11.57 -18.46
CA PRO A 245 9.05 -11.21 -19.67
C PRO A 245 7.52 -11.39 -19.56
N GLU A 246 7.07 -12.33 -18.74
CA GLU A 246 5.67 -12.65 -18.51
C GLU A 246 5.08 -11.71 -17.45
N ARG A 247 3.82 -11.32 -17.64
CA ARG A 247 3.07 -10.51 -16.66
C ARG A 247 2.54 -11.41 -15.55
N GLU A 248 2.75 -11.02 -14.30
CA GLU A 248 2.19 -11.69 -13.12
C GLU A 248 0.66 -11.74 -13.19
N ALA A 249 0.08 -12.90 -12.89
CA ALA A 249 -1.38 -13.02 -12.81
C ALA A 249 -1.93 -12.30 -11.57
N ALA A 250 -3.16 -11.81 -11.66
CA ALA A 250 -3.75 -11.00 -10.58
C ALA A 250 -3.92 -11.78 -9.26
N ASP A 251 -4.20 -13.08 -9.33
CA ASP A 251 -4.30 -13.96 -8.17
C ASP A 251 -2.92 -14.31 -7.58
N ASP A 252 -1.84 -14.33 -8.37
CA ASP A 252 -0.46 -14.42 -7.88
C ASP A 252 -0.05 -13.13 -7.16
N LEU A 253 -0.36 -11.98 -7.74
CA LEU A 253 -0.18 -10.68 -7.07
C LEU A 253 -0.97 -10.65 -5.76
N ALA A 254 -2.21 -11.16 -5.70
CA ALA A 254 -3.00 -11.23 -4.47
C ALA A 254 -2.30 -12.09 -3.40
N MET A 255 -1.73 -13.22 -3.77
CA MET A 255 -0.96 -14.07 -2.85
C MET A 255 0.31 -13.36 -2.36
N ARG A 256 1.01 -12.63 -3.24
CA ARG A 256 2.18 -11.82 -2.88
C ARG A 256 1.81 -10.73 -1.88
N ILE A 257 0.69 -10.03 -2.09
CA ILE A 257 0.21 -8.99 -1.17
C ILE A 257 -0.33 -9.60 0.13
N ASN A 258 -0.97 -10.78 0.08
CA ASN A 258 -1.31 -11.50 1.30
C ASN A 258 -0.05 -11.78 2.14
N SER A 259 1.03 -12.26 1.53
CA SER A 259 2.30 -12.46 2.23
C SER A 259 2.82 -11.17 2.89
N VAL A 260 2.70 -10.02 2.22
CA VAL A 260 3.03 -8.71 2.85
C VAL A 260 2.14 -8.45 4.07
N CYS A 261 0.83 -8.68 3.95
CA CYS A 261 -0.09 -8.51 5.08
C CYS A 261 0.25 -9.47 6.24
N GLN A 262 0.63 -10.73 5.94
CA GLN A 262 1.12 -11.66 6.98
C GLN A 262 2.32 -11.06 7.72
N ASP A 263 3.32 -10.57 6.99
CA ASP A 263 4.54 -10.00 7.56
C ASP A 263 4.23 -8.75 8.43
N LEU A 264 3.34 -7.83 7.97
CA LEU A 264 2.93 -6.62 8.70
C LEU A 264 2.26 -6.90 10.06
N PHE A 265 1.62 -8.05 10.22
CA PHE A 265 0.98 -8.42 11.48
C PHE A 265 1.88 -9.34 12.30
N GLU A 266 2.60 -10.28 11.68
CA GLU A 266 3.48 -11.21 12.39
C GLU A 266 4.67 -10.51 13.05
N GLU A 267 5.24 -9.46 12.46
CA GLU A 267 6.36 -8.74 13.06
C GLU A 267 6.02 -8.02 14.38
N ASP A 268 4.74 -7.72 14.62
CA ASP A 268 4.25 -7.12 15.86
C ASP A 268 3.55 -8.12 16.78
N TRP A 269 3.50 -9.38 16.35
CA TRP A 269 3.05 -10.49 17.18
C TRP A 269 4.19 -10.91 18.12
N ASP A 270 3.98 -10.71 19.40
CA ASP A 270 4.96 -11.11 20.41
C ASP A 270 4.32 -12.07 21.42
N CYS A 271 5.06 -13.10 21.80
CA CYS A 271 4.63 -14.11 22.74
C CYS A 271 5.72 -14.39 23.76
N VAL A 272 5.53 -13.88 24.97
CA VAL A 272 6.47 -14.03 26.08
C VAL A 272 5.91 -15.00 27.11
N ASN A 273 6.62 -16.09 27.38
CA ASN A 273 6.25 -17.11 28.38
C ASN A 273 4.81 -17.67 28.22
N GLY A 274 4.37 -17.86 27.00
CA GLY A 274 3.04 -18.41 26.70
C GLY A 274 1.91 -17.39 26.80
N VAL A 275 2.20 -16.11 26.95
CA VAL A 275 1.25 -15.00 26.97
C VAL A 275 1.52 -14.08 25.80
N VAL A 276 0.46 -13.72 25.07
CA VAL A 276 0.57 -12.76 23.96
C VAL A 276 0.73 -11.35 24.50
N ASP A 277 1.83 -10.69 24.15
CA ASP A 277 2.05 -9.28 24.43
C ASP A 277 1.64 -8.42 23.22
N LYS A 278 0.55 -7.68 23.38
CA LYS A 278 0.02 -6.77 22.35
C LYS A 278 0.61 -5.35 22.41
N SER A 279 1.53 -5.07 23.32
CA SER A 279 2.08 -3.70 23.51
C SER A 279 2.76 -3.19 22.25
N LYS A 280 3.52 -4.03 21.57
CA LYS A 280 4.19 -3.73 20.30
C LYS A 280 3.18 -3.46 19.18
N ALA A 281 2.14 -4.30 19.07
CA ALA A 281 1.08 -4.11 18.09
C ALA A 281 0.29 -2.81 18.34
N ALA A 282 0.03 -2.46 19.61
CA ALA A 282 -0.62 -1.21 19.98
C ALA A 282 0.22 0.02 19.62
N GLN A 283 1.55 -0.02 19.86
CA GLN A 283 2.47 1.05 19.45
C GLN A 283 2.55 1.20 17.92
N ASN A 284 2.39 0.10 17.19
CA ASN A 284 2.47 0.04 15.73
C ASN A 284 1.08 -0.12 15.06
N SER A 285 0.07 0.49 15.66
CA SER A 285 -1.31 0.38 15.19
C SER A 285 -1.62 1.20 13.93
N VAL A 286 -0.76 2.18 13.57
CA VAL A 286 -0.93 3.01 12.36
C VAL A 286 0.28 2.83 11.45
N ILE A 287 0.03 2.33 10.25
CA ILE A 287 1.06 2.01 9.24
C ILE A 287 0.76 2.75 7.93
N SER A 288 1.79 3.31 7.31
CA SER A 288 1.73 3.86 5.95
C SER A 288 2.37 2.91 4.96
N THR A 289 1.68 2.63 3.85
CA THR A 289 2.27 1.94 2.69
C THR A 289 2.22 2.86 1.48
N THR A 290 3.28 2.91 0.67
CA THR A 290 3.30 3.69 -0.58
C THR A 290 3.66 2.77 -1.73
N THR A 291 2.68 2.49 -2.59
CA THR A 291 2.75 1.45 -3.60
C THR A 291 2.10 1.89 -4.93
N HIS A 292 1.38 1.02 -5.61
CA HIS A 292 0.88 1.17 -6.98
C HIS A 292 -0.61 0.81 -7.07
N ALA A 293 -1.25 1.12 -8.19
CA ALA A 293 -2.67 0.84 -8.41
C ALA A 293 -2.98 -0.66 -8.31
N GLY A 294 -2.25 -1.49 -9.06
CA GLY A 294 -2.43 -2.94 -9.01
C GLY A 294 -2.23 -3.50 -7.60
N THR A 295 -1.16 -3.09 -6.92
CA THR A 295 -0.86 -3.51 -5.54
C THR A 295 -1.96 -3.12 -4.56
N ILE A 296 -2.49 -1.87 -4.62
CA ILE A 296 -3.55 -1.43 -3.70
C ILE A 296 -4.86 -2.16 -3.98
N ARG A 297 -5.19 -2.41 -5.23
CA ARG A 297 -6.35 -3.24 -5.60
C ARG A 297 -6.30 -4.59 -4.88
N LEU A 298 -5.11 -5.20 -4.78
CA LEU A 298 -4.97 -6.48 -4.10
C LEU A 298 -4.89 -6.33 -2.56
N PHE A 299 -4.38 -5.23 -2.02
CA PHE A 299 -4.60 -4.91 -0.61
C PHE A 299 -6.09 -4.85 -0.27
N ILE A 300 -6.89 -4.18 -1.10
CA ILE A 300 -8.35 -4.10 -0.97
C ILE A 300 -8.99 -5.49 -0.96
N VAL A 301 -8.61 -6.37 -1.90
CA VAL A 301 -9.12 -7.75 -1.96
C VAL A 301 -8.69 -8.56 -0.76
N VAL A 302 -7.41 -8.57 -0.42
CA VAL A 302 -6.84 -9.34 0.69
C VAL A 302 -7.41 -8.92 2.04
N LEU A 303 -7.64 -7.62 2.23
CA LEU A 303 -8.14 -7.05 3.49
C LEU A 303 -9.68 -7.04 3.57
N GLY A 304 -10.38 -7.49 2.54
CA GLY A 304 -11.84 -7.52 2.51
C GLY A 304 -12.49 -6.12 2.49
N HIS A 305 -11.80 -5.12 1.95
CA HIS A 305 -12.39 -3.81 1.73
C HIS A 305 -13.23 -3.82 0.46
N ARG A 306 -14.24 -2.97 0.37
CA ARG A 306 -14.96 -2.78 -0.90
C ARG A 306 -14.00 -2.27 -1.98
N ARG A 307 -14.27 -2.57 -3.24
CA ARG A 307 -13.53 -1.97 -4.36
C ARG A 307 -13.61 -0.46 -4.28
N PHE A 308 -12.48 0.19 -4.48
CA PHE A 308 -12.36 1.64 -4.36
C PHE A 308 -11.35 2.16 -5.39
N THR A 309 -11.75 3.16 -6.16
CA THR A 309 -10.93 3.78 -7.20
C THR A 309 -9.97 4.80 -6.60
N LEU A 310 -8.71 4.72 -6.98
CA LEU A 310 -7.68 5.66 -6.54
C LEU A 310 -6.98 6.28 -7.76
N SER A 311 -7.00 7.61 -7.83
CA SER A 311 -6.14 8.36 -8.76
C SER A 311 -4.66 8.13 -8.45
N THR A 312 -3.77 8.51 -9.39
CA THR A 312 -2.35 8.71 -9.05
C THR A 312 -2.23 9.65 -7.85
N GLY A 313 -1.35 9.31 -6.89
CA GLY A 313 -1.21 10.01 -5.61
C GLY A 313 -2.33 9.74 -4.59
N GLY A 314 -3.40 9.02 -4.96
CA GLY A 314 -4.53 8.75 -4.09
C GLY A 314 -4.20 7.87 -2.88
N MET A 315 -5.04 7.96 -1.83
CA MET A 315 -4.90 7.17 -0.60
C MET A 315 -6.22 6.58 -0.15
N VAL A 316 -6.17 5.37 0.43
CA VAL A 316 -7.28 4.75 1.13
C VAL A 316 -6.83 4.30 2.52
N PRO A 317 -7.44 4.81 3.60
CA PRO A 317 -7.23 4.33 4.95
C PRO A 317 -8.14 3.12 5.20
N ILE A 318 -7.58 2.04 5.73
CA ILE A 318 -8.30 0.78 6.00
C ILE A 318 -8.02 0.38 7.44
N VAL A 319 -9.06 0.31 8.27
CA VAL A 319 -8.95 -0.34 9.58
C VAL A 319 -9.13 -1.84 9.37
N VAL A 320 -8.12 -2.59 9.76
CA VAL A 320 -8.03 -4.04 9.53
C VAL A 320 -8.09 -4.77 10.87
N LYS A 321 -8.98 -5.74 10.96
CA LYS A 321 -8.94 -6.80 11.98
C LYS A 321 -8.18 -7.97 11.39
N ALA A 322 -7.16 -8.43 12.09
CA ALA A 322 -6.41 -9.62 11.73
C ALA A 322 -6.60 -10.69 12.82
N THR A 323 -7.03 -11.87 12.40
CA THR A 323 -7.22 -13.03 13.30
C THR A 323 -6.16 -14.06 12.99
N ARG A 324 -5.31 -14.35 13.98
CA ARG A 324 -4.30 -15.40 13.86
C ARG A 324 -4.92 -16.77 14.02
N THR A 325 -4.76 -17.60 12.99
CA THR A 325 -5.27 -18.98 12.93
C THR A 325 -4.14 -19.97 13.27
N GLY A 326 -4.49 -21.17 13.70
CA GLY A 326 -3.54 -22.22 14.06
C GLY A 326 -3.32 -22.35 15.56
N ALA A 327 -3.15 -23.60 16.02
CA ALA A 327 -3.15 -24.00 17.44
C ALA A 327 -1.81 -23.82 18.13
N GLU A 328 -0.81 -23.24 17.55
CA GLU A 328 0.43 -22.91 18.28
C GLU A 328 0.15 -21.74 19.23
N ARG A 329 -0.45 -22.09 20.38
CA ARG A 329 -0.20 -21.35 21.61
C ARG A 329 1.30 -21.12 21.66
N CYS A 330 1.71 -19.90 21.93
CA CYS A 330 3.10 -19.51 22.13
C CYS A 330 3.95 -20.71 22.62
N ALA A 331 4.88 -21.17 21.82
CA ALA A 331 5.73 -22.30 22.19
C ALA A 331 6.40 -21.96 23.53
N LYS A 332 6.33 -22.90 24.46
CA LYS A 332 6.93 -22.76 25.79
C LYS A 332 8.44 -22.69 25.71
#